data_13c4add215291fee8ecf6d0b6bbc2f99
#
_entry.id   13c4add215291fee8ecf6d0b6bbc2f99
#
_cell.length_a   1.000
_cell.length_b   1.000
_cell.length_c   1.000
_cell.angle_alpha   90.00
_cell.angle_beta   90.00
_cell.angle_gamma   90.00
#
_symmetry.space_group_name_H-M   'P 1'
#
loop_
_entity.id
_entity.type
_entity.pdbx_description
1 polymer ?
#
loop_
_entity_poly.entity_id
_entity_poly.type
_entity_poly.pdbx_seq_one_letter_code
_entity_poly.pdbx_strand_id
1 'polypeptide(L)'
;MSDGFFVVLEGPEGAGKSTLALTIASRLRALGHQPVMVREPGGTVAAEALRKELLHADRQWTPEKELLYFVTARADLVGLVIRPALAAGKIVLSDRYDLTTMAYQAAGRGLPLPMVSWVNDAATGGLRPDLTLILDVPPETGSARQVASGKSQDRLDRESLDFHQRVAARYRAETGPGVVHLDATLPAAELAGRAWSALLAARPALAPAGVR
;
A
#
# COMPACT_ATOMS: atom_id res chain seq x y z
N MET A 1 -10.17 -14.48 21.40
CA MET A 1 -9.45 -14.60 20.11
C MET A 1 -8.82 -13.23 19.88
N SER A 2 -7.55 -13.15 19.50
CA SER A 2 -6.95 -11.86 19.15
C SER A 2 -7.60 -11.35 17.87
N ASP A 3 -8.05 -10.10 17.85
CA ASP A 3 -8.55 -9.48 16.61
C ASP A 3 -7.45 -9.47 15.57
N GLY A 4 -7.80 -9.61 14.28
CA GLY A 4 -6.86 -9.45 13.19
C GLY A 4 -6.20 -8.07 13.23
N PHE A 5 -5.10 -7.89 12.50
CA PHE A 5 -4.40 -6.61 12.43
C PHE A 5 -4.02 -6.29 10.99
N PHE A 6 -4.56 -5.21 10.45
CA PHE A 6 -4.38 -4.82 9.06
C PHE A 6 -3.39 -3.66 8.94
N VAL A 7 -2.22 -3.94 8.39
CA VAL A 7 -1.15 -2.96 8.14
C VAL A 7 -0.98 -2.75 6.65
N VAL A 8 -0.95 -1.51 6.23
CA VAL A 8 -0.76 -1.10 4.85
C VAL A 8 0.51 -0.27 4.70
N LEU A 9 1.28 -0.54 3.67
CA LEU A 9 2.42 0.26 3.26
C LEU A 9 2.03 1.08 2.02
N GLU A 10 2.10 2.38 2.12
CA GLU A 10 1.72 3.33 1.09
C GLU A 10 2.90 4.23 0.70
N GLY A 11 2.77 4.95 -0.38
CA GLY A 11 3.78 5.91 -0.85
C GLY A 11 4.08 5.80 -2.33
N PRO A 12 4.84 6.76 -2.89
CA PRO A 12 5.21 6.82 -4.31
C PRO A 12 5.99 5.58 -4.79
N GLU A 13 6.20 5.51 -6.09
CA GLU A 13 7.07 4.50 -6.69
C GLU A 13 8.51 4.68 -6.21
N GLY A 14 9.25 3.56 -6.10
CA GLY A 14 10.64 3.59 -5.61
C GLY A 14 10.82 3.89 -4.12
N ALA A 15 9.74 4.08 -3.34
CA ALA A 15 9.82 4.35 -1.90
C ALA A 15 10.32 3.16 -1.06
N GLY A 16 10.34 1.93 -1.61
CA GLY A 16 10.85 0.75 -0.91
C GLY A 16 9.79 -0.05 -0.15
N LYS A 17 8.50 0.16 -0.44
CA LYS A 17 7.36 -0.52 0.22
C LYS A 17 7.50 -2.05 0.28
N SER A 18 7.72 -2.69 -0.85
CA SER A 18 7.81 -4.16 -0.93
C SER A 18 8.99 -4.70 -0.10
N THR A 19 10.14 -4.02 -0.12
CA THR A 19 11.31 -4.37 0.69
C THR A 19 11.00 -4.25 2.19
N LEU A 20 10.35 -3.15 2.59
CA LEU A 20 9.95 -2.93 3.97
C LEU A 20 8.91 -3.95 4.43
N ALA A 21 7.92 -4.28 3.59
CA ALA A 21 6.91 -5.29 3.88
C ALA A 21 7.56 -6.66 4.14
N LEU A 22 8.53 -7.07 3.32
CA LEU A 22 9.30 -8.31 3.51
C LEU A 22 10.09 -8.29 4.82
N THR A 23 10.71 -7.17 5.16
CA THR A 23 11.47 -6.99 6.42
C THR A 23 10.55 -7.11 7.64
N ILE A 24 9.40 -6.44 7.63
CA ILE A 24 8.39 -6.54 8.70
C ILE A 24 7.89 -7.98 8.81
N ALA A 25 7.54 -8.62 7.69
CA ALA A 25 7.08 -10.00 7.69
C ALA A 25 8.12 -10.98 8.26
N SER A 26 9.39 -10.78 7.94
CA SER A 26 10.49 -11.59 8.49
C SER A 26 10.59 -11.45 10.02
N ARG A 27 10.52 -10.21 10.55
CA ARG A 27 10.53 -9.97 11.99
C ARG A 27 9.33 -10.58 12.69
N LEU A 28 8.13 -10.46 12.11
CA LEU A 28 6.92 -11.07 12.65
C LEU A 28 7.04 -12.61 12.71
N ARG A 29 7.60 -13.23 11.66
CA ARG A 29 7.84 -14.68 11.65
C ARG A 29 8.84 -15.11 12.71
N ALA A 30 9.89 -14.34 12.94
CA ALA A 30 10.86 -14.61 14.01
C ALA A 30 10.21 -14.56 15.42
N LEU A 31 9.10 -13.84 15.57
CA LEU A 31 8.29 -13.79 16.79
C LEU A 31 7.17 -14.84 16.83
N GLY A 32 7.13 -15.77 15.88
CA GLY A 32 6.15 -16.87 15.81
C GLY A 32 4.82 -16.49 15.12
N HIS A 33 4.69 -15.27 14.59
CA HIS A 33 3.50 -14.89 13.83
C HIS A 33 3.58 -15.38 12.37
N GLN A 34 2.42 -15.58 11.74
CA GLN A 34 2.32 -15.96 10.33
C GLN A 34 1.55 -14.88 9.56
N PRO A 35 2.20 -13.76 9.18
CA PRO A 35 1.51 -12.69 8.47
C PRO A 35 1.10 -13.13 7.06
N VAL A 36 -0.10 -12.73 6.65
CA VAL A 36 -0.58 -12.83 5.28
C VAL A 36 -0.09 -11.60 4.53
N MET A 37 0.71 -11.82 3.50
CA MET A 37 1.23 -10.76 2.65
C MET A 37 0.40 -10.66 1.38
N VAL A 38 -0.05 -9.46 1.06
CA VAL A 38 -0.77 -9.14 -0.16
C VAL A 38 -0.20 -7.89 -0.82
N ARG A 39 -0.54 -7.67 -2.07
CA ARG A 39 -0.20 -6.44 -2.80
C ARG A 39 -1.34 -6.04 -3.73
N GLU A 40 -1.47 -4.76 -3.98
CA GLU A 40 -2.44 -4.23 -4.92
C GLU A 40 -1.80 -3.55 -6.15
N PRO A 41 -2.47 -3.60 -7.29
CA PRO A 41 -3.55 -4.55 -7.63
C PRO A 41 -2.99 -5.97 -7.71
N GLY A 42 -3.79 -6.99 -7.33
CA GLY A 42 -3.38 -8.39 -7.39
C GLY A 42 -3.82 -9.23 -6.19
N GLY A 43 -3.19 -10.39 -5.99
CA GLY A 43 -3.38 -11.25 -4.83
C GLY A 43 -4.49 -12.29 -4.96
N THR A 44 -5.30 -12.25 -6.01
CA THR A 44 -6.26 -13.30 -6.41
C THR A 44 -6.14 -13.56 -7.90
N VAL A 45 -6.68 -14.66 -8.40
CA VAL A 45 -6.61 -15.00 -9.84
C VAL A 45 -7.22 -13.88 -10.70
N ALA A 46 -8.40 -13.39 -10.30
CA ALA A 46 -9.08 -12.32 -11.03
C ALA A 46 -8.34 -10.98 -10.90
N ALA A 47 -7.87 -10.61 -9.71
CA ALA A 47 -7.12 -9.39 -9.48
C ALA A 47 -5.76 -9.39 -10.22
N GLU A 48 -5.09 -10.53 -10.36
CA GLU A 48 -3.86 -10.63 -11.16
C GLU A 48 -4.14 -10.48 -12.67
N ALA A 49 -5.27 -10.97 -13.17
CA ALA A 49 -5.69 -10.72 -14.54
C ALA A 49 -5.94 -9.22 -14.79
N LEU A 50 -6.67 -8.56 -13.88
CA LEU A 50 -6.89 -7.11 -13.95
C LEU A 50 -5.57 -6.33 -13.84
N ARG A 51 -4.62 -6.77 -13.00
CA ARG A 51 -3.29 -6.16 -12.89
C ARG A 51 -2.55 -6.16 -14.22
N LYS A 52 -2.55 -7.29 -14.94
CA LYS A 52 -1.89 -7.39 -16.25
C LYS A 52 -2.43 -6.34 -17.22
N GLU A 53 -3.75 -6.18 -17.27
CA GLU A 53 -4.39 -5.18 -18.12
C GLU A 53 -4.07 -3.75 -17.67
N LEU A 54 -4.18 -3.46 -16.36
CA LEU A 54 -3.93 -2.13 -15.78
C LEU A 54 -2.52 -1.62 -16.02
N LEU A 55 -1.52 -2.47 -15.86
CA LEU A 55 -0.11 -2.10 -15.90
C LEU A 55 0.53 -2.30 -17.28
N HIS A 56 -0.23 -2.80 -18.26
CA HIS A 56 0.29 -3.00 -19.61
C HIS A 56 0.69 -1.66 -20.24
N ALA A 57 1.94 -1.57 -20.68
CA ALA A 57 2.56 -0.31 -21.11
C ALA A 57 1.83 0.41 -22.26
N ASP A 58 1.22 -0.35 -23.18
CA ASP A 58 0.59 0.20 -24.39
C ASP A 58 -0.93 0.41 -24.24
N ARG A 59 -1.50 0.15 -23.07
CA ARG A 59 -2.92 0.37 -22.82
C ARG A 59 -3.21 1.84 -22.52
N GLN A 60 -4.24 2.37 -23.18
CA GLN A 60 -4.82 3.66 -22.84
C GLN A 60 -6.14 3.45 -22.11
N TRP A 61 -6.28 4.13 -20.99
CA TRP A 61 -7.46 4.08 -20.13
C TRP A 61 -8.00 5.49 -19.91
N THR A 62 -9.32 5.64 -19.92
CA THR A 62 -9.89 6.83 -19.29
C THR A 62 -9.67 6.75 -17.78
N PRO A 63 -9.55 7.87 -17.06
CA PRO A 63 -9.39 7.88 -15.61
C PRO A 63 -10.44 7.05 -14.87
N GLU A 64 -11.70 7.11 -15.31
CA GLU A 64 -12.82 6.38 -14.71
C GLU A 64 -12.68 4.87 -14.90
N LYS A 65 -12.31 4.45 -16.10
CA LYS A 65 -12.11 3.02 -16.40
C LYS A 65 -10.93 2.46 -15.61
N GLU A 66 -9.83 3.21 -15.50
CA GLU A 66 -8.68 2.88 -14.66
C GLU A 66 -9.11 2.69 -13.20
N LEU A 67 -9.87 3.64 -12.65
CA LEU A 67 -10.43 3.57 -11.29
C LEU A 67 -11.25 2.29 -11.08
N LEU A 68 -12.19 1.99 -12.00
CA LEU A 68 -13.06 0.82 -11.88
C LEU A 68 -12.29 -0.49 -11.84
N TYR A 69 -11.23 -0.61 -12.64
CA TYR A 69 -10.36 -1.80 -12.62
C TYR A 69 -9.62 -1.96 -11.29
N PHE A 70 -9.07 -0.86 -10.76
CA PHE A 70 -8.39 -0.89 -9.44
C PHE A 70 -9.33 -1.31 -8.33
N VAL A 71 -10.51 -0.70 -8.25
CA VAL A 71 -11.45 -1.00 -7.17
C VAL A 71 -12.09 -2.39 -7.32
N THR A 72 -12.28 -2.90 -8.53
CA THR A 72 -12.72 -4.27 -8.78
C THR A 72 -11.69 -5.28 -8.28
N ALA A 73 -10.41 -5.09 -8.61
CA ALA A 73 -9.33 -5.94 -8.12
C ALA A 73 -9.23 -5.91 -6.59
N ARG A 74 -9.44 -4.74 -5.99
CA ARG A 74 -9.46 -4.54 -4.53
C ARG A 74 -10.63 -5.24 -3.88
N ALA A 75 -11.84 -5.11 -4.42
CA ALA A 75 -13.04 -5.78 -3.90
C ALA A 75 -12.84 -7.30 -3.80
N ASP A 76 -12.27 -7.89 -4.85
CA ASP A 76 -11.96 -9.32 -4.90
C ASP A 76 -10.91 -9.71 -3.84
N LEU A 77 -9.80 -8.96 -3.73
CA LEU A 77 -8.77 -9.20 -2.73
C LEU A 77 -9.30 -9.06 -1.29
N VAL A 78 -10.09 -8.03 -1.03
CA VAL A 78 -10.69 -7.78 0.29
C VAL A 78 -11.64 -8.91 0.67
N GLY A 79 -12.53 -9.30 -0.23
CA GLY A 79 -13.53 -10.34 0.04
C GLY A 79 -12.93 -11.73 0.22
N LEU A 80 -11.98 -12.11 -0.63
CA LEU A 80 -11.45 -13.47 -0.68
C LEU A 80 -10.23 -13.71 0.20
N VAL A 81 -9.47 -12.67 0.53
CA VAL A 81 -8.18 -12.83 1.25
C VAL A 81 -8.12 -12.01 2.53
N ILE A 82 -8.32 -10.68 2.45
CA ILE A 82 -8.04 -9.81 3.60
C ILE A 82 -9.04 -10.06 4.73
N ARG A 83 -10.35 -9.96 4.45
CA ARG A 83 -11.40 -10.16 5.47
C ARG A 83 -11.36 -11.55 6.12
N PRO A 84 -11.21 -12.66 5.37
CA PRO A 84 -11.07 -13.99 5.97
C PRO A 84 -9.82 -14.11 6.86
N ALA A 85 -8.69 -13.52 6.45
CA ALA A 85 -7.47 -13.54 7.24
C ALA A 85 -7.63 -12.76 8.56
N LEU A 86 -8.22 -11.56 8.50
CA LEU A 86 -8.51 -10.75 9.68
C LEU A 86 -9.50 -11.45 10.62
N ALA A 87 -10.55 -12.05 10.09
CA ALA A 87 -11.51 -12.83 10.87
C ALA A 87 -10.87 -14.04 11.57
N ALA A 88 -9.81 -14.60 10.97
CA ALA A 88 -8.99 -15.66 11.58
C ALA A 88 -7.93 -15.14 12.57
N GLY A 89 -7.96 -13.86 12.95
CA GLY A 89 -7.02 -13.23 13.87
C GLY A 89 -5.60 -13.06 13.32
N LYS A 90 -5.42 -13.12 11.99
CA LYS A 90 -4.10 -12.99 11.36
C LYS A 90 -3.70 -11.52 11.20
N ILE A 91 -2.38 -11.30 11.11
CA ILE A 91 -1.81 -10.03 10.67
C ILE A 91 -1.81 -10.04 9.14
N VAL A 92 -2.37 -9.00 8.52
CA VAL A 92 -2.31 -8.78 7.07
C VAL A 92 -1.38 -7.61 6.80
N LEU A 93 -0.40 -7.82 5.92
CA LEU A 93 0.51 -6.79 5.42
C LEU A 93 0.21 -6.55 3.94
N SER A 94 -0.28 -5.38 3.58
CA SER A 94 -0.55 -5.01 2.19
C SER A 94 0.48 -4.01 1.66
N ASP A 95 1.04 -4.30 0.50
CA ASP A 95 1.76 -3.32 -0.32
C ASP A 95 0.73 -2.60 -1.18
N ARG A 96 0.32 -1.41 -0.78
CA ARG A 96 -0.77 -0.56 -1.26
C ARG A 96 -2.16 -1.00 -0.80
N TYR A 97 -3.08 -0.03 -0.77
CA TYR A 97 -4.51 -0.18 -0.52
C TYR A 97 -5.29 1.02 -1.09
N ASP A 98 -6.35 1.44 -0.41
CA ASP A 98 -7.29 2.48 -0.84
C ASP A 98 -6.66 3.87 -1.03
N LEU A 99 -5.69 4.26 -0.20
CA LEU A 99 -5.00 5.54 -0.32
C LEU A 99 -4.23 5.66 -1.64
N THR A 100 -3.71 4.55 -2.19
CA THR A 100 -3.13 4.55 -3.54
C THR A 100 -4.12 5.07 -4.57
N THR A 101 -5.40 4.70 -4.51
CA THR A 101 -6.42 5.17 -5.46
C THR A 101 -6.74 6.66 -5.26
N MET A 102 -6.75 7.13 -4.02
CA MET A 102 -6.85 8.57 -3.73
C MET A 102 -5.66 9.37 -4.29
N ALA A 103 -4.47 8.79 -4.25
CA ALA A 103 -3.28 9.45 -4.76
C ALA A 103 -3.21 9.42 -6.29
N TYR A 104 -3.42 8.27 -6.91
CA TYR A 104 -3.22 8.10 -8.36
C TYR A 104 -4.44 8.54 -9.16
N GLN A 105 -5.66 8.06 -8.83
CA GLN A 105 -6.84 8.35 -9.62
C GLN A 105 -7.48 9.70 -9.24
N ALA A 106 -7.53 10.07 -7.95
CA ALA A 106 -8.04 11.40 -7.61
C ALA A 106 -6.99 12.47 -7.88
N ALA A 107 -5.87 12.51 -7.17
CA ALA A 107 -4.89 13.59 -7.31
C ALA A 107 -4.11 13.51 -8.63
N GLY A 108 -3.65 12.32 -9.03
CA GLY A 108 -2.90 12.11 -10.27
C GLY A 108 -3.74 12.35 -11.53
N ARG A 109 -4.89 11.68 -11.65
CA ARG A 109 -5.79 11.75 -12.81
C ARG A 109 -6.78 12.91 -12.76
N GLY A 110 -6.97 13.55 -11.60
CA GLY A 110 -7.91 14.66 -11.44
C GLY A 110 -9.36 14.24 -11.24
N LEU A 111 -9.63 12.99 -10.88
CA LEU A 111 -10.98 12.56 -10.54
C LEU A 111 -11.45 13.18 -9.21
N PRO A 112 -12.75 13.50 -9.05
CA PRO A 112 -13.27 14.07 -7.82
C PRO A 112 -13.01 13.16 -6.62
N LEU A 113 -12.28 13.65 -5.61
CA LEU A 113 -11.92 12.88 -4.43
C LEU A 113 -13.13 12.24 -3.71
N PRO A 114 -14.27 12.93 -3.53
CA PRO A 114 -15.45 12.32 -2.92
C PRO A 114 -16.00 11.11 -3.70
N MET A 115 -15.96 11.16 -5.03
CA MET A 115 -16.37 10.04 -5.89
C MET A 115 -15.41 8.85 -5.71
N VAL A 116 -14.11 9.10 -5.78
CA VAL A 116 -13.09 8.05 -5.61
C VAL A 116 -13.19 7.41 -4.23
N SER A 117 -13.41 8.21 -3.17
CA SER A 117 -13.62 7.71 -1.81
C SER A 117 -14.85 6.82 -1.73
N TRP A 118 -15.99 7.27 -2.26
CA TRP A 118 -17.22 6.50 -2.24
C TRP A 118 -17.09 5.15 -2.97
N VAL A 119 -16.46 5.14 -4.13
CA VAL A 119 -16.24 3.91 -4.90
C VAL A 119 -15.32 2.93 -4.15
N ASN A 120 -14.26 3.44 -3.49
CA ASN A 120 -13.41 2.63 -2.63
C ASN A 120 -14.18 2.04 -1.45
N ASP A 121 -15.00 2.85 -0.79
CA ASP A 121 -15.83 2.39 0.34
C ASP A 121 -16.80 1.31 -0.07
N ALA A 122 -17.44 1.46 -1.21
CA ALA A 122 -18.31 0.45 -1.77
C ALA A 122 -17.56 -0.86 -2.07
N ALA A 123 -16.36 -0.77 -2.67
CA ALA A 123 -15.54 -1.93 -3.04
C ALA A 123 -14.98 -2.68 -1.81
N THR A 124 -14.67 -1.96 -0.73
CA THR A 124 -14.05 -2.55 0.46
C THR A 124 -15.05 -2.88 1.57
N GLY A 125 -16.32 -2.44 1.42
CA GLY A 125 -17.30 -2.49 2.51
C GLY A 125 -16.84 -1.68 3.72
N GLY A 126 -16.16 -0.56 3.49
CA GLY A 126 -15.66 0.35 4.52
C GLY A 126 -14.49 -0.20 5.35
N LEU A 127 -13.83 -1.28 4.92
CA LEU A 127 -12.64 -1.80 5.63
C LEU A 127 -11.53 -0.75 5.62
N ARG A 128 -11.01 -0.43 6.82
CA ARG A 128 -9.89 0.48 7.02
C ARG A 128 -8.70 -0.25 7.61
N PRO A 129 -7.46 0.16 7.26
CA PRO A 129 -6.26 -0.32 7.97
C PRO A 129 -6.25 0.11 9.44
N ASP A 130 -5.70 -0.74 10.31
CA ASP A 130 -5.36 -0.37 11.68
C ASP A 130 -4.09 0.50 11.74
N LEU A 131 -3.18 0.29 10.76
CA LEU A 131 -1.95 1.06 10.62
C LEU A 131 -1.63 1.27 9.14
N THR A 132 -1.45 2.52 8.74
CA THR A 132 -0.94 2.91 7.42
C THR A 132 0.45 3.53 7.57
N LEU A 133 1.45 2.90 6.99
CA LEU A 133 2.82 3.39 6.93
C LEU A 133 3.03 4.08 5.57
N ILE A 134 3.13 5.40 5.56
CA ILE A 134 3.39 6.18 4.34
C ILE A 134 4.89 6.42 4.22
N LEU A 135 5.48 5.88 3.17
CA LEU A 135 6.90 6.03 2.86
C LEU A 135 7.08 7.29 2.00
N ASP A 136 7.50 8.36 2.65
CA ASP A 136 7.73 9.64 1.96
C ASP A 136 9.06 9.65 1.25
N VAL A 137 9.03 9.87 -0.06
CA VAL A 137 10.22 10.03 -0.91
C VAL A 137 9.93 11.07 -1.99
N PRO A 138 10.88 11.96 -2.33
CA PRO A 138 10.76 12.81 -3.50
C PRO A 138 10.58 11.96 -4.77
N PRO A 139 9.68 12.35 -5.71
CA PRO A 139 9.44 11.60 -6.94
C PRO A 139 10.71 11.31 -7.74
N GLU A 140 11.62 12.28 -7.81
CA GLU A 140 12.90 12.16 -8.52
C GLU A 140 13.78 11.07 -7.90
N THR A 141 13.84 11.00 -6.57
CA THR A 141 14.57 9.96 -5.83
C THR A 141 13.95 8.58 -6.05
N GLY A 142 12.62 8.50 -6.00
CA GLY A 142 11.88 7.26 -6.27
C GLY A 142 12.13 6.74 -7.68
N SER A 143 12.02 7.60 -8.70
CA SER A 143 12.29 7.28 -10.09
C SER A 143 13.74 6.81 -10.31
N ALA A 144 14.71 7.51 -9.75
CA ALA A 144 16.13 7.11 -9.83
C ALA A 144 16.36 5.71 -9.23
N ARG A 145 15.72 5.38 -8.12
CA ARG A 145 15.82 4.05 -7.49
C ARG A 145 15.18 2.95 -8.36
N GLN A 146 14.05 3.24 -9.01
CA GLN A 146 13.44 2.28 -9.95
C GLN A 146 14.36 1.98 -11.12
N VAL A 147 14.92 3.01 -11.76
CA VAL A 147 15.89 2.86 -12.85
C VAL A 147 17.10 2.04 -12.39
N ALA A 148 17.68 2.37 -11.25
CA ALA A 148 18.83 1.65 -10.70
C ALA A 148 18.54 0.17 -10.38
N SER A 149 17.29 -0.17 -10.05
CA SER A 149 16.88 -1.55 -9.76
C SER A 149 16.74 -2.44 -11.01
N GLY A 150 16.81 -1.87 -12.22
CA GLY A 150 16.59 -2.59 -13.47
C GLY A 150 15.16 -3.09 -13.69
N LYS A 151 14.21 -2.68 -12.85
CA LYS A 151 12.80 -3.05 -12.99
C LYS A 151 12.20 -2.39 -14.23
N SER A 152 11.51 -3.17 -15.05
CA SER A 152 10.75 -2.63 -16.18
C SER A 152 9.68 -1.64 -15.70
N GLN A 153 9.61 -0.48 -16.33
CA GLN A 153 8.60 0.52 -16.05
C GLN A 153 7.25 0.09 -16.62
N ASP A 154 6.24 0.12 -15.78
CA ASP A 154 4.86 -0.04 -16.19
C ASP A 154 4.25 1.29 -16.72
N ARG A 155 2.98 1.25 -17.08
CA ARG A 155 2.27 2.42 -17.61
C ARG A 155 2.21 3.61 -16.65
N LEU A 156 2.02 3.33 -15.35
CA LEU A 156 1.94 4.38 -14.33
C LEU A 156 3.32 4.95 -14.01
N ASP A 157 4.36 4.12 -14.07
CA ASP A 157 5.75 4.57 -13.91
C ASP A 157 6.18 5.58 -15.00
N ARG A 158 5.57 5.50 -16.20
CA ARG A 158 5.87 6.37 -17.35
C ARG A 158 5.10 7.68 -17.37
N GLU A 159 4.27 7.94 -16.38
CA GLU A 159 3.55 9.21 -16.28
C GLU A 159 4.50 10.40 -16.08
N SER A 160 4.01 11.61 -16.32
CA SER A 160 4.81 12.82 -16.21
C SER A 160 5.28 13.07 -14.76
N LEU A 161 6.37 13.82 -14.62
CA LEU A 161 6.84 14.24 -13.30
C LEU A 161 5.77 15.00 -12.52
N ASP A 162 5.01 15.86 -13.20
CA ASP A 162 3.90 16.61 -12.61
C ASP A 162 2.79 15.68 -12.04
N PHE A 163 2.48 14.58 -12.75
CA PHE A 163 1.60 13.54 -12.22
C PHE A 163 2.16 12.95 -10.93
N HIS A 164 3.42 12.55 -10.91
CA HIS A 164 4.05 11.96 -9.73
C HIS A 164 4.19 12.95 -8.57
N GLN A 165 4.36 14.24 -8.86
CA GLN A 165 4.36 15.30 -7.84
C GLN A 165 2.99 15.44 -7.17
N ARG A 166 1.88 15.41 -7.95
CA ARG A 166 0.52 15.42 -7.39
C ARG A 166 0.26 14.17 -6.54
N VAL A 167 0.67 13.00 -7.01
CA VAL A 167 0.57 11.74 -6.26
C VAL A 167 1.31 11.82 -4.92
N ALA A 168 2.57 12.27 -4.95
CA ALA A 168 3.38 12.42 -3.74
C ALA A 168 2.81 13.46 -2.77
N ALA A 169 2.28 14.58 -3.30
CA ALA A 169 1.62 15.60 -2.50
C ALA A 169 0.38 15.04 -1.77
N ARG A 170 -0.41 14.19 -2.44
CA ARG A 170 -1.58 13.56 -1.83
C ARG A 170 -1.19 12.59 -0.71
N TYR A 171 -0.14 11.80 -0.88
CA TYR A 171 0.38 10.95 0.20
C TYR A 171 0.82 11.78 1.40
N ARG A 172 1.62 12.84 1.20
CA ARG A 172 2.08 13.72 2.27
C ARG A 172 0.95 14.45 3.03
N ALA A 173 -0.16 14.70 2.36
CA ALA A 173 -1.33 15.35 2.96
C ALA A 173 -2.21 14.40 3.78
N GLU A 174 -1.99 13.09 3.70
CA GLU A 174 -2.80 12.14 4.46
C GLU A 174 -2.42 12.19 5.93
N THR A 175 -3.42 12.31 6.80
CA THR A 175 -3.25 12.36 8.25
C THR A 175 -4.42 11.68 8.94
N GLY A 176 -4.25 11.30 10.19
CA GLY A 176 -5.32 10.74 10.99
C GLY A 176 -4.87 9.60 11.91
N PRO A 177 -5.80 9.03 12.67
CA PRO A 177 -5.51 7.88 13.51
C PRO A 177 -4.94 6.70 12.70
N GLY A 178 -3.87 6.10 13.19
CA GLY A 178 -3.23 4.96 12.51
C GLY A 178 -2.39 5.32 11.29
N VAL A 179 -2.24 6.60 10.93
CA VAL A 179 -1.35 7.05 9.84
C VAL A 179 0.00 7.47 10.41
N VAL A 180 1.08 6.89 9.87
CA VAL A 180 2.45 7.21 10.26
C VAL A 180 3.30 7.47 9.01
N HIS A 181 3.89 8.66 8.96
CA HIS A 181 4.83 9.04 7.90
C HIS A 181 6.25 8.61 8.23
N LEU A 182 6.93 8.02 7.26
CA LEU A 182 8.28 7.52 7.38
C LEU A 182 9.16 8.13 6.27
N ASP A 183 10.24 8.78 6.65
CA ASP A 183 11.22 9.29 5.70
C ASP A 183 11.93 8.12 4.99
N ALA A 184 11.53 7.85 3.76
CA ALA A 184 12.08 6.78 2.95
C ALA A 184 13.41 7.15 2.27
N THR A 185 13.99 8.33 2.55
CA THR A 185 15.34 8.68 2.13
C THR A 185 16.41 8.08 3.06
N LEU A 186 16.03 7.71 4.27
CA LEU A 186 16.89 7.09 5.27
C LEU A 186 17.45 5.73 4.85
N PRO A 187 18.56 5.28 5.44
CA PRO A 187 19.06 3.93 5.27
C PRO A 187 18.00 2.88 5.58
N ALA A 188 17.96 1.79 4.81
CA ALA A 188 16.91 0.77 4.92
C ALA A 188 16.76 0.18 6.33
N ALA A 189 17.87 0.01 7.06
CA ALA A 189 17.84 -0.50 8.43
C ALA A 189 17.18 0.47 9.41
N GLU A 190 17.40 1.77 9.25
CA GLU A 190 16.79 2.82 10.08
C GLU A 190 15.30 2.94 9.76
N LEU A 191 14.95 3.00 8.48
CA LEU A 191 13.55 2.99 8.04
C LEU A 191 12.80 1.79 8.61
N ALA A 192 13.38 0.59 8.54
CA ALA A 192 12.79 -0.62 9.10
C ALA A 192 12.66 -0.57 10.63
N GLY A 193 13.61 0.06 11.33
CA GLY A 193 13.51 0.31 12.76
C GLY A 193 12.34 1.23 13.14
N ARG A 194 12.17 2.35 12.42
CA ARG A 194 11.06 3.29 12.62
C ARG A 194 9.71 2.65 12.32
N ALA A 195 9.61 1.91 11.21
CA ALA A 195 8.39 1.17 10.87
C ALA A 195 8.02 0.13 11.92
N TRP A 196 9.03 -0.58 12.45
CA TRP A 196 8.83 -1.55 13.51
C TRP A 196 8.34 -0.90 14.81
N SER A 197 8.90 0.24 15.19
CA SER A 197 8.44 1.01 16.35
C SER A 197 7.00 1.47 16.21
N ALA A 198 6.60 1.96 15.02
CA ALA A 198 5.22 2.34 14.72
C ALA A 198 4.27 1.14 14.83
N LEU A 199 4.68 -0.03 14.33
CA LEU A 199 3.89 -1.25 14.41
C LEU A 199 3.68 -1.70 15.87
N LEU A 200 4.73 -1.65 16.72
CA LEU A 200 4.63 -1.98 18.12
C LEU A 200 3.79 -0.96 18.91
N ALA A 201 3.85 0.32 18.54
CA ALA A 201 3.00 1.35 19.13
C ALA A 201 1.52 1.11 18.82
N ALA A 202 1.19 0.73 17.58
CA ALA A 202 -0.17 0.41 17.15
C ALA A 202 -0.68 -0.93 17.71
N ARG A 203 0.21 -1.91 17.91
CA ARG A 203 -0.12 -3.24 18.44
C ARG A 203 0.93 -3.71 19.47
N PRO A 204 0.89 -3.24 20.72
CA PRO A 204 1.89 -3.59 21.75
C PRO A 204 2.02 -5.09 22.02
N ALA A 205 0.95 -5.86 21.80
CA ALA A 205 0.97 -7.32 21.96
C ALA A 205 1.94 -8.05 21.03
N LEU A 206 2.49 -7.39 20.01
CA LEU A 206 3.51 -7.95 19.10
C LEU A 206 4.93 -7.83 19.67
N ALA A 207 5.12 -7.10 20.78
CA ALA A 207 6.41 -7.06 21.46
C ALA A 207 6.77 -8.44 22.03
N PRO A 208 8.05 -8.86 21.98
CA PRO A 208 8.47 -10.11 22.60
C PRO A 208 8.14 -10.09 24.11
N ALA A 209 7.66 -11.23 24.63
CA ALA A 209 7.43 -11.37 26.06
C ALA A 209 8.75 -11.20 26.81
N GLY A 210 8.94 -10.10 27.55
CA GLY A 210 10.13 -9.84 28.35
C GLY A 210 10.78 -8.46 28.18
N VAL A 211 10.29 -7.62 27.29
CA VAL A 211 10.70 -6.21 27.15
C VAL A 211 9.52 -5.34 27.63
N ARG A 212 9.35 -5.24 28.94
CA ARG A 212 8.50 -4.23 29.61
C ARG A 212 9.36 -3.35 30.47
#